data_9a6587527374fe592553436d98473de2
#
_entry.id   9a6587527374fe592553436d98473de2
#
_cell.length_a   1.000
_cell.length_b   1.000
_cell.length_c   1.000
_cell.angle_alpha   90.00
_cell.angle_beta   90.00
_cell.angle_gamma   90.00
#
_symmetry.space_group_name_H-M   'P 1'
#
loop_
_entity.id
_entity.type
_entity.pdbx_description
1 polymer ?
#
loop_
_entity_poly.entity_id
_entity_poly.type
_entity_poly.pdbx_seq_one_letter_code
_entity_poly.pdbx_strand_id
1 'polypeptide(L)'
;YYSDTWCSAFDIPVTGKAADGTLEIKLMQEKTYDALSKVYKLYYENNGVYFWENWTGFMDYFTGGTLVFAQGTLDDAFNALRDMEDPFGIVPQPKYDEAQDGYHCLVADGYFIVGMPTTVTDTDFVSLMTEAMAAETYTNVYPVYYDVALKSKYSKDEATASMIDLISAGAAFDVSFMYGTYLEMLPYMFRGCLNEKTTDIASTYAKAESKIDKALGKIYAMYE
;
A
#
# COMPACT_ATOMS: atom_id res chain seq x y z
N TYR A 1 8.12 -7.04 -1.81
CA TYR A 1 7.26 -6.01 -2.41
C TYR A 1 6.09 -5.66 -1.51
N TYR A 2 5.41 -6.65 -0.97
CA TYR A 2 4.25 -6.41 -0.09
C TYR A 2 4.62 -5.97 1.34
N SER A 3 5.89 -5.98 1.71
CA SER A 3 6.33 -5.57 3.06
C SER A 3 6.12 -4.07 3.35
N ASP A 4 5.93 -3.24 2.32
CA ASP A 4 5.61 -1.82 2.48
C ASP A 4 4.22 -1.61 3.11
N THR A 5 3.33 -2.59 2.92
CA THR A 5 1.96 -2.51 3.43
C THR A 5 1.88 -2.56 4.95
N TRP A 6 2.92 -3.05 5.65
CA TRP A 6 2.93 -3.12 7.11
C TRP A 6 2.87 -1.75 7.78
N CYS A 7 3.53 -0.74 7.20
CA CYS A 7 3.44 0.62 7.73
C CYS A 7 1.99 1.11 7.72
N SER A 8 1.32 0.98 6.57
CA SER A 8 -0.09 1.39 6.47
C SER A 8 -0.99 0.52 7.35
N ALA A 9 -0.84 -0.80 7.33
CA ALA A 9 -1.65 -1.72 8.13
C ALA A 9 -1.57 -1.41 9.63
N PHE A 10 -0.41 -0.99 10.09
CA PHE A 10 -0.16 -0.62 11.49
C PHE A 10 -0.41 0.86 11.79
N ASP A 11 -0.99 1.61 10.87
CA ASP A 11 -1.22 3.05 11.02
C ASP A 11 0.08 3.79 11.40
N ILE A 12 1.13 3.55 10.62
CA ILE A 12 2.43 4.21 10.71
C ILE A 12 2.58 5.07 9.45
N PRO A 13 2.32 6.38 9.54
CA PRO A 13 2.54 7.27 8.40
C PRO A 13 4.04 7.43 8.14
N VAL A 14 4.41 7.46 6.87
CA VAL A 14 5.78 7.81 6.44
C VAL A 14 5.96 9.31 6.46
N THR A 15 4.95 10.03 5.97
CA THR A 15 4.90 11.49 5.99
C THR A 15 3.61 11.99 6.63
N GLY A 16 3.61 13.24 7.04
CA GLY A 16 2.44 13.91 7.59
C GLY A 16 2.43 15.37 7.19
N LYS A 17 1.34 16.07 7.51
CA LYS A 17 1.21 17.52 7.31
C LYS A 17 1.57 18.23 8.60
N ALA A 18 2.58 19.09 8.54
CA ALA A 18 2.97 19.98 9.63
C ALA A 18 1.95 21.11 9.83
N ALA A 19 2.05 21.83 10.95
CA ALA A 19 1.13 22.92 11.29
C ALA A 19 1.15 24.08 10.28
N ASP A 20 2.26 24.29 9.61
CA ASP A 20 2.44 25.31 8.56
C ASP A 20 1.99 24.82 7.17
N GLY A 21 1.52 23.58 7.08
CA GLY A 21 1.05 22.97 5.84
C GLY A 21 2.13 22.23 5.05
N THR A 22 3.38 22.28 5.47
CA THR A 22 4.48 21.53 4.84
C THR A 22 4.41 20.04 5.17
N LEU A 23 5.16 19.21 4.41
CA LEU A 23 5.32 17.79 4.72
C LEU A 23 6.36 17.64 5.85
N GLU A 24 6.07 16.77 6.79
CA GLU A 24 7.03 16.34 7.81
C GLU A 24 7.23 14.83 7.76
N ILE A 25 8.42 14.38 8.12
CA ILE A 25 8.72 12.95 8.19
C ILE A 25 8.16 12.39 9.50
N LYS A 26 7.31 11.38 9.40
CA LYS A 26 6.67 10.68 10.53
C LYS A 26 7.19 9.27 10.74
N LEU A 27 7.94 8.72 9.80
CA LEU A 27 8.41 7.34 9.85
C LEU A 27 9.27 7.05 11.09
N MET A 28 10.05 8.04 11.57
CA MET A 28 11.03 7.85 12.64
C MET A 28 10.39 8.01 14.02
N GLN A 29 9.59 7.01 14.44
CA GLN A 29 8.87 6.99 15.70
C GLN A 29 9.01 5.63 16.40
N GLU A 30 8.77 5.56 17.70
CA GLU A 30 8.89 4.34 18.52
C GLU A 30 8.07 3.18 17.95
N LYS A 31 6.83 3.44 17.53
CA LYS A 31 5.94 2.45 16.89
C LYS A 31 6.58 1.81 15.66
N THR A 32 7.33 2.57 14.85
CA THR A 32 8.03 2.04 13.67
C THR A 32 9.12 1.05 14.06
N TYR A 33 9.92 1.37 15.06
CA TYR A 33 10.99 0.49 15.53
C TYR A 33 10.44 -0.83 16.08
N ASP A 34 9.38 -0.74 16.88
CA ASP A 34 8.73 -1.94 17.45
C ASP A 34 8.05 -2.76 16.33
N ALA A 35 7.33 -2.12 15.42
CA ALA A 35 6.69 -2.78 14.28
C ALA A 35 7.71 -3.51 13.40
N LEU A 36 8.84 -2.84 13.07
CA LEU A 36 9.89 -3.46 12.28
C LEU A 36 10.48 -4.68 12.99
N SER A 37 10.69 -4.59 14.31
CA SER A 37 11.17 -5.71 15.11
C SER A 37 10.17 -6.88 15.12
N LYS A 38 8.87 -6.61 15.26
CA LYS A 38 7.81 -7.64 15.21
C LYS A 38 7.75 -8.33 13.84
N VAL A 39 7.77 -7.57 12.74
CA VAL A 39 7.71 -8.14 11.39
C VAL A 39 9.01 -8.89 11.05
N TYR A 40 10.16 -8.38 11.50
CA TYR A 40 11.44 -9.08 11.36
C TYR A 40 11.41 -10.46 12.03
N LYS A 41 10.94 -10.52 13.29
CA LYS A 41 10.79 -11.80 14.02
C LYS A 41 9.81 -12.73 13.31
N LEU A 42 8.70 -12.19 12.81
CA LEU A 42 7.73 -12.96 12.03
C LEU A 42 8.39 -13.61 10.81
N TYR A 43 9.19 -12.87 10.06
CA TYR A 43 9.76 -13.32 8.79
C TYR A 43 10.99 -14.22 8.96
N TYR A 44 11.84 -13.95 9.95
CA TYR A 44 13.17 -14.56 10.04
C TYR A 44 13.40 -15.44 11.27
N GLU A 45 12.58 -15.29 12.31
CA GLU A 45 12.68 -16.09 13.52
C GLU A 45 11.53 -17.10 13.67
N ASN A 46 10.67 -17.22 12.65
CA ASN A 46 9.52 -18.11 12.64
C ASN A 46 9.63 -19.14 11.51
N ASN A 47 9.59 -20.42 11.87
CA ASN A 47 9.70 -21.53 10.91
C ASN A 47 8.44 -21.74 10.05
N GLY A 48 7.32 -21.09 10.37
CA GLY A 48 6.05 -21.20 9.66
C GLY A 48 5.84 -20.10 8.60
N VAL A 49 6.82 -19.22 8.38
CA VAL A 49 6.71 -18.11 7.46
C VAL A 49 7.68 -18.27 6.30
N TYR A 50 7.18 -18.03 5.12
CA TYR A 50 7.94 -18.05 3.89
C TYR A 50 8.05 -16.62 3.35
N PHE A 51 9.21 -15.99 3.49
CA PHE A 51 9.50 -14.68 2.92
C PHE A 51 10.08 -14.84 1.54
N TRP A 52 9.31 -14.44 0.51
CA TRP A 52 9.69 -14.60 -0.88
C TRP A 52 10.35 -13.33 -1.42
N GLU A 53 11.60 -13.44 -1.84
CA GLU A 53 12.38 -12.30 -2.34
C GLU A 53 12.10 -11.99 -3.82
N ASN A 54 11.52 -12.94 -4.56
CA ASN A 54 11.23 -12.79 -5.96
C ASN A 54 9.82 -12.26 -6.22
N TRP A 55 9.67 -11.56 -7.32
CA TRP A 55 8.42 -10.93 -7.74
C TRP A 55 7.33 -11.91 -8.23
N THR A 56 7.72 -13.09 -8.72
CA THR A 56 6.81 -14.06 -9.35
C THR A 56 6.84 -15.41 -8.66
N GLY A 57 5.75 -16.16 -8.78
CA GLY A 57 5.68 -17.55 -8.35
C GLY A 57 5.35 -17.78 -6.88
N PHE A 58 5.21 -16.74 -6.05
CA PHE A 58 4.88 -16.93 -4.64
C PHE A 58 3.44 -17.41 -4.43
N MET A 59 2.51 -17.03 -5.30
CA MET A 59 1.12 -17.50 -5.25
C MET A 59 0.98 -18.98 -5.61
N ASP A 60 1.93 -19.57 -6.33
CA ASP A 60 1.92 -21.01 -6.66
C ASP A 60 1.97 -21.89 -5.41
N TYR A 61 2.62 -21.43 -4.33
CA TYR A 61 2.61 -22.13 -3.04
C TYR A 61 1.26 -22.07 -2.34
N PHE A 62 0.53 -20.96 -2.50
CA PHE A 62 -0.82 -20.82 -1.95
C PHE A 62 -1.82 -21.65 -2.76
N THR A 63 -1.82 -21.53 -4.09
CA THR A 63 -2.69 -22.32 -4.98
C THR A 63 -2.39 -23.82 -4.91
N GLY A 64 -1.14 -24.20 -4.62
CA GLY A 64 -0.72 -25.57 -4.38
C GLY A 64 -1.03 -26.10 -2.98
N GLY A 65 -1.76 -25.34 -2.13
CA GLY A 65 -2.18 -25.76 -0.80
C GLY A 65 -1.06 -25.88 0.24
N THR A 66 0.12 -25.29 -0.04
CA THR A 66 1.26 -25.33 0.88
C THR A 66 1.19 -24.24 1.96
N LEU A 67 0.52 -23.12 1.68
CA LEU A 67 0.37 -21.97 2.57
C LEU A 67 -1.09 -21.86 3.03
N VAL A 68 -1.28 -21.54 4.32
CA VAL A 68 -2.59 -21.21 4.89
C VAL A 68 -2.96 -19.76 4.60
N PHE A 69 -1.97 -18.87 4.59
CA PHE A 69 -2.11 -17.46 4.27
C PHE A 69 -1.09 -17.04 3.23
N ALA A 70 -1.51 -16.17 2.31
CA ALA A 70 -0.61 -15.46 1.40
C ALA A 70 -0.93 -13.97 1.48
N GLN A 71 0.10 -13.14 1.50
CA GLN A 71 -0.05 -11.69 1.40
C GLN A 71 -0.06 -11.29 -0.07
N GLY A 72 -1.05 -10.50 -0.47
CA GLY A 72 -1.23 -10.08 -1.86
C GLY A 72 -2.06 -8.80 -1.97
N THR A 73 -2.42 -8.47 -3.19
CA THR A 73 -3.35 -7.39 -3.54
C THR A 73 -4.70 -7.95 -3.93
N LEU A 74 -5.74 -7.11 -3.98
CA LEU A 74 -7.02 -7.52 -4.54
C LEU A 74 -6.91 -7.94 -6.02
N ASP A 75 -5.93 -7.37 -6.75
CA ASP A 75 -5.65 -7.74 -8.13
C ASP A 75 -5.16 -9.20 -8.27
N ASP A 76 -4.44 -9.72 -7.27
CA ASP A 76 -4.00 -11.11 -7.26
C ASP A 76 -5.19 -12.09 -7.23
N ALA A 77 -6.30 -11.71 -6.60
CA ALA A 77 -7.52 -12.52 -6.60
C ALA A 77 -8.12 -12.66 -8.02
N PHE A 78 -7.96 -11.63 -8.86
CA PHE A 78 -8.42 -11.66 -10.25
C PHE A 78 -7.50 -12.42 -11.18
N ASN A 79 -6.20 -12.30 -10.98
CA ASN A 79 -5.18 -12.79 -11.89
C ASN A 79 -4.59 -14.11 -11.40
N ALA A 80 -3.88 -14.10 -10.28
CA ALA A 80 -3.15 -15.26 -9.81
C ALA A 80 -4.04 -16.36 -9.20
N LEU A 81 -5.15 -15.98 -8.54
CA LEU A 81 -6.05 -16.92 -7.86
C LEU A 81 -7.33 -17.22 -8.66
N ARG A 82 -7.43 -16.69 -9.88
CA ARG A 82 -8.64 -16.78 -10.71
C ARG A 82 -9.11 -18.20 -10.94
N ASP A 83 -8.18 -19.09 -11.22
CA ASP A 83 -8.44 -20.46 -11.62
C ASP A 83 -8.20 -21.46 -10.46
N MET A 84 -8.06 -20.95 -9.22
CA MET A 84 -7.89 -21.78 -8.04
C MET A 84 -9.16 -22.57 -7.76
N GLU A 85 -9.04 -23.89 -7.72
CA GLU A 85 -10.17 -24.82 -7.49
C GLU A 85 -10.62 -24.79 -6.03
N ASP A 86 -9.67 -24.70 -5.09
CA ASP A 86 -9.97 -24.64 -3.67
C ASP A 86 -10.55 -23.28 -3.28
N PRO A 87 -11.56 -23.24 -2.39
CA PRO A 87 -12.10 -21.99 -1.90
C PRO A 87 -11.08 -21.26 -1.00
N PHE A 88 -10.97 -19.95 -1.18
CA PHE A 88 -10.17 -19.09 -0.34
C PHE A 88 -10.99 -17.88 0.14
N GLY A 89 -10.62 -17.30 1.28
CA GLY A 89 -11.15 -16.07 1.80
C GLY A 89 -10.17 -14.92 1.63
N ILE A 90 -10.68 -13.69 1.69
CA ILE A 90 -9.88 -12.48 1.68
C ILE A 90 -10.07 -11.77 3.02
N VAL A 91 -8.99 -11.36 3.66
CA VAL A 91 -9.00 -10.62 4.93
C VAL A 91 -8.06 -9.43 4.84
N PRO A 92 -8.35 -8.31 5.52
CA PRO A 92 -7.39 -7.21 5.62
C PRO A 92 -6.14 -7.65 6.38
N GLN A 93 -5.04 -6.92 6.18
CA GLN A 93 -3.87 -7.09 7.04
C GLN A 93 -4.21 -6.79 8.50
N PRO A 94 -3.56 -7.47 9.46
CA PRO A 94 -3.85 -7.26 10.87
C PRO A 94 -3.50 -5.84 11.31
N LYS A 95 -4.24 -5.34 12.29
CA LYS A 95 -3.91 -4.11 13.02
C LYS A 95 -2.64 -4.33 13.86
N TYR A 96 -1.98 -3.23 14.21
CA TYR A 96 -0.83 -3.26 15.13
C TYR A 96 -1.21 -3.82 16.51
N ASP A 97 -2.34 -3.37 17.04
CA ASP A 97 -2.94 -3.82 18.30
C ASP A 97 -4.46 -3.56 18.32
N GLU A 98 -5.10 -3.89 19.45
CA GLU A 98 -6.54 -3.69 19.62
C GLU A 98 -6.94 -2.21 19.78
N ALA A 99 -6.02 -1.33 20.15
CA ALA A 99 -6.28 0.10 20.33
C ALA A 99 -6.36 0.86 18.98
N GLN A 100 -5.85 0.28 17.90
CA GLN A 100 -5.96 0.86 16.58
C GLN A 100 -7.43 0.87 16.12
N ASP A 101 -7.96 2.04 15.73
CA ASP A 101 -9.38 2.24 15.43
C ASP A 101 -9.89 1.40 14.25
N GLY A 102 -9.10 1.25 13.19
CA GLY A 102 -9.54 0.58 11.96
C GLY A 102 -8.45 -0.25 11.31
N TYR A 103 -8.84 -0.95 10.25
CA TYR A 103 -7.92 -1.59 9.33
C TYR A 103 -7.47 -0.57 8.30
N HIS A 104 -6.19 -0.56 7.97
CA HIS A 104 -5.63 0.27 6.91
C HIS A 104 -4.93 -0.60 5.88
N CYS A 105 -5.19 -0.30 4.61
CA CYS A 105 -4.62 -1.03 3.49
C CYS A 105 -3.92 -0.06 2.56
N LEU A 106 -2.65 -0.30 2.28
CA LEU A 106 -1.89 0.53 1.36
C LEU A 106 -2.48 0.45 -0.04
N VAL A 107 -2.76 1.60 -0.64
CA VAL A 107 -2.99 1.69 -2.08
C VAL A 107 -1.65 1.50 -2.78
N ALA A 108 -1.58 0.53 -3.70
CA ALA A 108 -0.35 0.24 -4.44
C ALA A 108 0.16 1.48 -5.20
N ASP A 109 1.47 1.64 -5.28
CA ASP A 109 2.13 2.76 -5.95
C ASP A 109 2.11 2.67 -7.49
N GLY A 110 1.59 1.57 -8.04
CA GLY A 110 1.41 1.33 -9.48
C GLY A 110 0.08 1.82 -10.05
N TYR A 111 -0.39 3.00 -9.68
CA TYR A 111 -1.63 3.58 -10.20
C TYR A 111 -1.39 4.47 -11.43
N PHE A 112 -2.41 4.58 -12.26
CA PHE A 112 -2.38 5.45 -13.43
C PHE A 112 -2.69 6.89 -13.04
N ILE A 113 -1.95 7.84 -13.63
CA ILE A 113 -2.17 9.26 -13.48
C ILE A 113 -2.70 9.81 -14.81
N VAL A 114 -3.75 10.59 -14.75
CA VAL A 114 -4.25 11.35 -15.89
C VAL A 114 -3.67 12.75 -15.84
N GLY A 115 -2.96 13.15 -16.88
CA GLY A 115 -2.38 14.49 -17.00
C GLY A 115 -2.93 15.22 -18.21
N MET A 116 -3.12 16.54 -18.09
CA MET A 116 -3.49 17.42 -19.19
C MET A 116 -2.22 18.10 -19.73
N PRO A 117 -1.87 17.91 -21.04
CA PRO A 117 -0.73 18.60 -21.61
C PRO A 117 -0.89 20.13 -21.59
N THR A 118 0.19 20.85 -21.37
CA THR A 118 0.20 22.34 -21.35
C THR A 118 -0.14 22.97 -22.69
N THR A 119 -0.14 22.18 -23.76
CA THR A 119 -0.53 22.60 -25.12
C THR A 119 -2.03 22.60 -25.37
N VAL A 120 -2.84 22.11 -24.43
CA VAL A 120 -4.30 22.16 -24.51
C VAL A 120 -4.78 23.60 -24.45
N THR A 121 -5.58 23.99 -25.43
CA THR A 121 -6.14 25.35 -25.54
C THR A 121 -7.51 25.49 -24.87
N ASP A 122 -8.29 24.41 -24.82
CA ASP A 122 -9.60 24.36 -24.16
C ASP A 122 -9.51 23.53 -22.87
N THR A 123 -8.97 24.15 -21.84
CA THR A 123 -8.78 23.53 -20.53
C THR A 123 -10.11 23.24 -19.83
N ASP A 124 -11.11 24.07 -20.03
CA ASP A 124 -12.43 23.93 -19.40
C ASP A 124 -13.13 22.68 -19.93
N PHE A 125 -13.12 22.47 -21.25
CA PHE A 125 -13.68 21.25 -21.85
C PHE A 125 -12.98 19.99 -21.35
N VAL A 126 -11.63 19.97 -21.35
CA VAL A 126 -10.88 18.79 -20.90
C VAL A 126 -11.11 18.52 -19.41
N SER A 127 -11.16 19.55 -18.57
CA SER A 127 -11.47 19.41 -17.15
C SER A 127 -12.88 18.86 -16.94
N LEU A 128 -13.88 19.38 -17.64
CA LEU A 128 -15.25 18.91 -17.60
C LEU A 128 -15.37 17.44 -18.03
N MET A 129 -14.69 17.05 -19.11
CA MET A 129 -14.71 15.67 -19.57
C MET A 129 -14.01 14.72 -18.60
N THR A 130 -12.88 15.14 -17.99
CA THR A 130 -12.19 14.34 -16.97
C THR A 130 -13.07 14.12 -15.75
N GLU A 131 -13.74 15.18 -15.27
CA GLU A 131 -14.69 15.07 -14.15
C GLU A 131 -15.89 14.18 -14.49
N ALA A 132 -16.46 14.32 -15.68
CA ALA A 132 -17.58 13.48 -16.13
C ALA A 132 -17.18 12.00 -16.20
N MET A 133 -15.99 11.69 -16.70
CA MET A 133 -15.45 10.32 -16.73
C MET A 133 -15.21 9.78 -15.30
N ALA A 134 -14.69 10.59 -14.39
CA ALA A 134 -14.49 10.21 -13.00
C ALA A 134 -15.83 9.94 -12.29
N ALA A 135 -16.83 10.81 -12.48
CA ALA A 135 -18.16 10.64 -11.92
C ALA A 135 -18.86 9.39 -12.46
N GLU A 136 -18.77 9.15 -13.76
CA GLU A 136 -19.32 7.94 -14.39
C GLU A 136 -18.65 6.67 -13.88
N THR A 137 -17.34 6.69 -13.76
CA THR A 137 -16.55 5.58 -13.20
C THR A 137 -16.96 5.30 -11.76
N TYR A 138 -17.06 6.33 -10.93
CA TYR A 138 -17.46 6.20 -9.54
C TYR A 138 -18.88 5.64 -9.39
N THR A 139 -19.82 6.11 -10.22
CA THR A 139 -21.25 5.77 -10.12
C THR A 139 -21.57 4.40 -10.71
N ASN A 140 -20.96 4.03 -11.84
CA ASN A 140 -21.39 2.89 -12.64
C ASN A 140 -20.31 1.79 -12.77
N VAL A 141 -19.02 2.14 -12.80
CA VAL A 141 -17.96 1.13 -12.97
C VAL A 141 -17.49 0.58 -11.62
N TYR A 142 -17.23 1.46 -10.66
CA TYR A 142 -16.70 1.10 -9.36
C TYR A 142 -17.62 0.12 -8.57
N PRO A 143 -18.94 0.35 -8.47
CA PRO A 143 -19.83 -0.61 -7.81
C PRO A 143 -19.87 -1.97 -8.50
N VAL A 144 -19.86 -2.00 -9.83
CA VAL A 144 -19.84 -3.27 -10.58
C VAL A 144 -18.54 -4.03 -10.34
N TYR A 145 -17.41 -3.34 -10.29
CA TYR A 145 -16.13 -3.96 -9.99
C TYR A 145 -16.10 -4.55 -8.59
N TYR A 146 -16.49 -3.78 -7.57
CA TYR A 146 -16.45 -4.22 -6.18
C TYR A 146 -17.57 -5.21 -5.83
N ASP A 147 -18.81 -4.92 -6.18
CA ASP A 147 -19.95 -5.71 -5.73
C ASP A 147 -20.17 -6.95 -6.58
N VAL A 148 -19.97 -6.86 -7.88
CA VAL A 148 -20.19 -7.99 -8.79
C VAL A 148 -18.91 -8.80 -9.00
N ALA A 149 -17.82 -8.15 -9.38
CA ALA A 149 -16.61 -8.89 -9.71
C ALA A 149 -15.89 -9.43 -8.46
N LEU A 150 -15.59 -8.57 -7.48
CA LEU A 150 -14.87 -9.00 -6.28
C LEU A 150 -15.75 -9.82 -5.33
N LYS A 151 -16.90 -9.29 -4.95
CA LYS A 151 -17.72 -9.94 -3.94
C LYS A 151 -18.46 -11.18 -4.46
N SER A 152 -19.12 -11.12 -5.64
CA SER A 152 -19.89 -12.26 -6.10
C SER A 152 -19.08 -13.36 -6.75
N LYS A 153 -17.97 -13.05 -7.39
CA LYS A 153 -17.17 -14.06 -8.10
C LYS A 153 -16.14 -14.75 -7.19
N TYR A 154 -15.53 -13.99 -6.28
CA TYR A 154 -14.44 -14.47 -5.44
C TYR A 154 -14.81 -14.66 -3.97
N SER A 155 -15.96 -14.14 -3.55
CA SER A 155 -16.52 -14.37 -2.22
C SER A 155 -17.57 -15.48 -2.31
N LYS A 156 -17.22 -16.67 -1.85
CA LYS A 156 -18.18 -17.79 -1.71
C LYS A 156 -18.99 -17.68 -0.41
N ASP A 157 -18.68 -16.67 0.42
CA ASP A 157 -19.37 -16.43 1.70
C ASP A 157 -19.51 -14.92 1.99
N GLU A 158 -20.48 -14.61 2.86
CA GLU A 158 -20.81 -13.25 3.29
C GLU A 158 -19.67 -12.61 4.11
N ALA A 159 -18.84 -13.39 4.77
CA ALA A 159 -17.72 -12.92 5.57
C ALA A 159 -16.64 -12.31 4.68
N THR A 160 -16.27 -12.97 3.59
CA THR A 160 -15.29 -12.44 2.62
C THR A 160 -15.77 -11.12 1.98
N ALA A 161 -17.08 -11.00 1.67
CA ALA A 161 -17.64 -9.76 1.15
C ALA A 161 -17.47 -8.60 2.15
N SER A 162 -17.77 -8.85 3.43
CA SER A 162 -17.58 -7.86 4.49
C SER A 162 -16.11 -7.47 4.69
N MET A 163 -15.18 -8.40 4.51
CA MET A 163 -13.75 -8.11 4.60
C MET A 163 -13.26 -7.25 3.43
N ILE A 164 -13.79 -7.45 2.23
CA ILE A 164 -13.50 -6.60 1.06
C ILE A 164 -14.00 -5.16 1.32
N ASP A 165 -15.17 -4.99 1.95
CA ASP A 165 -15.66 -3.67 2.36
C ASP A 165 -14.72 -2.99 3.36
N LEU A 166 -14.20 -3.73 4.35
CA LEU A 166 -13.21 -3.22 5.30
C LEU A 166 -11.91 -2.81 4.62
N ILE A 167 -11.41 -3.61 3.66
CA ILE A 167 -10.21 -3.30 2.89
C ILE A 167 -10.41 -2.02 2.08
N SER A 168 -11.55 -1.90 1.40
CA SER A 168 -11.88 -0.73 0.58
C SER A 168 -12.03 0.55 1.42
N ALA A 169 -12.73 0.45 2.57
CA ALA A 169 -12.90 1.57 3.49
C ALA A 169 -11.58 1.99 4.17
N GLY A 170 -10.67 1.05 4.36
CA GLY A 170 -9.36 1.27 4.96
C GLY A 170 -8.26 1.68 3.97
N ALA A 171 -8.59 1.95 2.70
CA ALA A 171 -7.62 2.35 1.70
C ALA A 171 -6.83 3.60 2.14
N ALA A 172 -5.53 3.46 2.31
CA ALA A 172 -4.63 4.50 2.77
C ALA A 172 -3.59 4.84 1.71
N PHE A 173 -3.31 6.11 1.57
CA PHE A 173 -2.32 6.64 0.66
C PHE A 173 -1.38 7.60 1.39
N ASP A 174 -0.08 7.38 1.26
CA ASP A 174 0.93 8.31 1.79
C ASP A 174 1.62 9.03 0.63
N VAL A 175 1.67 10.35 0.71
CA VAL A 175 2.23 11.24 -0.33
C VAL A 175 3.68 10.88 -0.65
N SER A 176 4.43 10.32 0.30
CA SER A 176 5.81 9.90 0.07
C SER A 176 5.98 8.90 -1.07
N PHE A 177 4.96 8.08 -1.37
CA PHE A 177 5.02 7.14 -2.50
C PHE A 177 5.03 7.85 -3.86
N MET A 178 4.41 9.04 -3.99
CA MET A 178 4.49 9.85 -5.21
C MET A 178 5.92 10.32 -5.50
N TYR A 179 6.69 10.53 -4.46
CA TYR A 179 8.05 11.06 -4.52
C TYR A 179 9.10 10.03 -4.10
N GLY A 180 8.77 8.75 -4.04
CA GLY A 180 9.59 7.71 -3.42
C GLY A 180 11.05 7.71 -3.86
N THR A 181 11.31 7.69 -5.17
CA THR A 181 12.68 7.75 -5.71
C THR A 181 13.35 9.09 -5.42
N TYR A 182 12.60 10.18 -5.45
CA TYR A 182 13.11 11.52 -5.19
C TYR A 182 13.45 11.74 -3.72
N LEU A 183 12.69 11.08 -2.82
CA LEU A 183 12.90 11.08 -1.37
C LEU A 183 13.83 9.95 -0.90
N GLU A 184 14.85 9.58 -1.70
CA GLU A 184 15.84 8.57 -1.33
C GLU A 184 15.22 7.23 -0.88
N MET A 185 14.14 6.82 -1.52
CA MET A 185 13.39 5.60 -1.20
C MET A 185 12.78 5.57 0.21
N LEU A 186 12.52 6.73 0.81
CA LEU A 186 11.96 6.86 2.16
C LEU A 186 10.74 5.97 2.44
N PRO A 187 9.70 5.92 1.57
CA PRO A 187 8.51 5.09 1.84
C PRO A 187 8.82 3.59 1.82
N TYR A 188 9.96 3.20 1.27
CA TYR A 188 10.40 1.80 1.15
C TYR A 188 11.49 1.41 2.17
N MET A 189 11.86 2.29 3.09
CA MET A 189 12.93 2.01 4.06
C MET A 189 12.59 0.85 4.98
N PHE A 190 11.33 0.71 5.38
CA PHE A 190 10.88 -0.41 6.21
C PHE A 190 11.13 -1.75 5.49
N ARG A 191 10.70 -1.87 4.24
CA ARG A 191 10.97 -3.03 3.38
C ARG A 191 12.46 -3.23 3.17
N GLY A 192 13.19 -2.15 2.92
CA GLY A 192 14.64 -2.19 2.73
C GLY A 192 15.34 -2.85 3.91
N CYS A 193 14.99 -2.47 5.13
CA CYS A 193 15.54 -3.10 6.34
C CYS A 193 15.21 -4.59 6.42
N LEU A 194 13.98 -5.00 6.09
CA LEU A 194 13.61 -6.41 6.07
C LEU A 194 14.43 -7.19 5.02
N ASN A 195 14.58 -6.65 3.80
CA ASN A 195 15.37 -7.30 2.75
C ASN A 195 16.85 -7.44 3.13
N GLU A 196 17.41 -6.44 3.81
CA GLU A 196 18.78 -6.46 4.32
C GLU A 196 18.93 -7.25 5.62
N LYS A 197 17.85 -7.84 6.12
CA LYS A 197 17.80 -8.60 7.38
C LYS A 197 18.32 -7.80 8.57
N THR A 198 17.91 -6.56 8.67
CA THR A 198 18.25 -5.66 9.78
C THR A 198 17.01 -4.99 10.36
N THR A 199 17.07 -4.59 11.61
CA THR A 199 16.06 -3.75 12.27
C THR A 199 16.56 -2.32 12.50
N ASP A 200 17.76 -1.98 12.03
CA ASP A 200 18.38 -0.67 12.22
C ASP A 200 17.93 0.35 11.17
N ILE A 201 16.64 0.67 11.19
CA ILE A 201 16.08 1.71 10.31
C ILE A 201 16.61 3.11 10.66
N ALA A 202 17.01 3.35 11.93
CA ALA A 202 17.55 4.63 12.35
C ALA A 202 18.85 4.97 11.62
N SER A 203 19.78 4.02 11.55
CA SER A 203 21.03 4.21 10.80
C SER A 203 20.78 4.31 9.29
N THR A 204 19.78 3.61 8.77
CA THR A 204 19.39 3.70 7.35
C THR A 204 18.85 5.10 7.03
N TYR A 205 17.96 5.62 7.86
CA TYR A 205 17.44 6.98 7.71
C TYR A 205 18.53 8.04 7.84
N ALA A 206 19.37 7.97 8.87
CA ALA A 206 20.44 8.94 9.12
C ALA A 206 21.41 9.10 7.93
N LYS A 207 21.66 8.02 7.17
CA LYS A 207 22.49 8.11 5.94
C LYS A 207 21.81 8.89 4.81
N ALA A 208 20.48 8.91 4.77
CA ALA A 208 19.69 9.55 3.72
C ALA A 208 19.14 10.93 4.13
N GLU A 209 19.05 11.23 5.42
CA GLU A 209 18.38 12.38 6.01
C GLU A 209 18.69 13.72 5.29
N SER A 210 19.97 14.06 5.16
CA SER A 210 20.38 15.31 4.50
C SER A 210 19.94 15.41 3.03
N LYS A 211 19.79 14.28 2.35
CA LYS A 211 19.32 14.27 0.96
C LYS A 211 17.80 14.35 0.90
N ILE A 212 17.11 13.69 1.85
CA ILE A 212 15.65 13.79 2.00
C ILE A 212 15.26 15.25 2.27
N ASP A 213 15.93 15.93 3.20
CA ASP A 213 15.67 17.33 3.52
C ASP A 213 15.86 18.25 2.31
N LYS A 214 16.93 18.03 1.54
CA LYS A 214 17.15 18.76 0.29
C LYS A 214 16.08 18.48 -0.76
N ALA A 215 15.62 17.26 -0.87
CA ALA A 215 14.56 16.87 -1.79
C ALA A 215 13.22 17.51 -1.38
N LEU A 216 12.87 17.50 -0.10
CA LEU A 216 11.70 18.19 0.42
C LEU A 216 11.73 19.70 0.09
N GLY A 217 12.86 20.35 0.33
CA GLY A 217 13.02 21.78 -0.02
C GLY A 217 12.79 22.06 -1.51
N LYS A 218 13.22 21.16 -2.41
CA LYS A 218 12.95 21.29 -3.84
C LYS A 218 11.49 21.03 -4.20
N ILE A 219 10.85 20.06 -3.53
CA ILE A 219 9.40 19.80 -3.71
C ILE A 219 8.63 21.07 -3.35
N TYR A 220 8.91 21.71 -2.22
CA TYR A 220 8.24 22.96 -1.83
C TYR A 220 8.43 24.06 -2.86
N ALA A 221 9.65 24.26 -3.34
CA ALA A 221 9.96 25.27 -4.36
C ALA A 221 9.26 25.06 -5.72
N MET A 222 8.66 23.88 -5.96
CA MET A 222 7.84 23.65 -7.17
C MET A 222 6.42 24.17 -7.03
N TYR A 223 5.96 24.46 -5.80
CA TYR A 223 4.59 24.89 -5.50
C TYR A 223 4.50 26.34 -5.01
N GLU A 224 5.63 27.03 -4.87
CA GLU A 224 5.71 28.47 -4.64
C GLU A 224 5.69 29.24 -5.98
#